data_541d2b6c913fa644e4a03fb1cfb9aa1e
#
_entry.id   541d2b6c913fa644e4a03fb1cfb9aa1e
#
_cell.length_a   1.000
_cell.length_b   1.000
_cell.length_c   1.000
_cell.angle_alpha   90.00
_cell.angle_beta   90.00
_cell.angle_gamma   90.00
#
_symmetry.space_group_name_H-M   'P 1'
#
loop_
_entity.id
_entity.type
_entity.pdbx_description
1 polymer ?
#
loop_
_entity_poly.entity_id
_entity_poly.type
_entity_poly.pdbx_seq_one_letter_code
_entity_poly.pdbx_strand_id
1 'polypeptide(L)'
;MAAKNIFVASKFPKRAGVSGWVATLPPRTPRPALGEAISVDVAIIGGGFAGLSAAHRISRLDPAARVAVLEAGIVGEGPAGANSGFIIDLPHEVSSADFSGEFEGKFRDSVLLQRSAIALATELAAENGWGKALFDPCGRYSVAMSTEGDKHLETYSMQLSRMGEAHRLLKAAEIEAVTGSKAFTSGLFSPGTIIIQPAAYIGAVADCLKEPVKLFEQTPALSFERSGDGWLVKTPKGSVQAGKIILANNGHAESFGFFRGRLLHVFTYASLTEEFDPARLGGDRKWAATPALPMGTTVRRINTDGGDRILVRSRYSYNPSIEISNAAIQSAGRLHDGKFSHRFPTLAGVGMQYRWAGAMALTRNHVPAFGEIERGVFAACGCNGLGASNSTAAGIAAAERVLGHQSELGRVFSRLAEPVSLPPRPLTTIGARVHLAYREWRAGAE
;
A
#
# COMPACT_ATOMS: atom_id res chain seq x y z
N MET A 1 -35.35 -24.72 4.06
CA MET A 1 -34.67 -23.69 3.26
C MET A 1 -33.47 -23.22 4.06
N ALA A 2 -32.23 -23.47 3.62
CA ALA A 2 -31.06 -22.94 4.28
C ALA A 2 -31.12 -21.39 4.25
N ALA A 3 -30.88 -20.75 5.37
CA ALA A 3 -30.84 -19.29 5.46
C ALA A 3 -29.84 -18.78 4.41
N LYS A 4 -30.32 -17.95 3.47
CA LYS A 4 -29.43 -17.30 2.50
C LYS A 4 -28.49 -16.39 3.27
N ASN A 5 -27.22 -16.71 3.33
CA ASN A 5 -26.22 -15.80 3.86
C ASN A 5 -26.09 -14.61 2.92
N ILE A 6 -26.64 -13.47 3.32
CA ILE A 6 -26.51 -12.20 2.61
C ILE A 6 -25.45 -11.38 3.35
N PHE A 7 -24.40 -11.01 2.64
CA PHE A 7 -23.32 -10.14 3.15
C PHE A 7 -23.58 -8.71 2.66
N VAL A 8 -23.97 -7.83 3.57
CA VAL A 8 -24.34 -6.43 3.24
C VAL A 8 -23.24 -5.49 3.73
N ALA A 9 -22.78 -4.60 2.86
CA ALA A 9 -21.79 -3.61 3.20
C ALA A 9 -22.37 -2.59 4.20
N SER A 10 -21.80 -2.54 5.40
CA SER A 10 -22.19 -1.58 6.44
C SER A 10 -21.53 -0.20 6.31
N LYS A 11 -20.43 -0.11 5.53
CA LYS A 11 -19.66 1.12 5.28
C LYS A 11 -19.03 1.10 3.92
N PHE A 12 -18.85 2.29 3.35
CA PHE A 12 -18.18 2.50 2.06
C PHE A 12 -16.93 3.37 2.24
N PRO A 13 -15.93 3.24 1.33
CA PRO A 13 -14.74 4.08 1.37
C PRO A 13 -15.10 5.57 1.26
N LYS A 14 -14.47 6.39 2.11
CA LYS A 14 -14.52 7.85 2.01
C LYS A 14 -13.11 8.39 1.74
N ARG A 15 -13.02 9.43 0.92
CA ARG A 15 -11.74 10.09 0.67
C ARG A 15 -11.24 10.79 1.93
N ALA A 16 -9.95 10.65 2.18
CA ALA A 16 -9.25 11.27 3.30
C ALA A 16 -8.38 12.46 2.81
N GLY A 17 -9.03 13.46 2.22
CA GLY A 17 -8.40 14.55 1.48
C GLY A 17 -8.09 14.20 0.03
N VAL A 18 -7.68 15.18 -0.76
CA VAL A 18 -7.15 14.96 -2.11
C VAL A 18 -5.65 14.76 -2.00
N SER A 19 -5.14 13.60 -2.45
CA SER A 19 -3.69 13.37 -2.42
C SER A 19 -2.97 14.28 -3.38
N GLY A 20 -1.79 14.77 -3.01
CA GLY A 20 -0.94 15.55 -3.90
C GLY A 20 -0.60 14.79 -5.19
N TRP A 21 -0.58 13.46 -5.13
CA TRP A 21 -0.37 12.61 -6.31
C TRP A 21 -1.48 12.73 -7.34
N VAL A 22 -2.73 12.79 -6.91
CA VAL A 22 -3.89 13.02 -7.80
C VAL A 22 -3.94 14.46 -8.26
N ALA A 23 -3.72 15.42 -7.34
CA ALA A 23 -3.82 16.85 -7.63
C ALA A 23 -2.77 17.37 -8.63
N THR A 24 -1.65 16.67 -8.78
CA THR A 24 -0.58 17.00 -9.74
C THR A 24 -0.70 16.25 -11.07
N LEU A 25 -1.74 15.43 -11.25
CA LEU A 25 -2.04 14.76 -12.53
C LEU A 25 -3.10 15.53 -13.32
N PRO A 26 -3.08 15.38 -14.65
CA PRO A 26 -4.18 15.87 -15.48
C PRO A 26 -5.52 15.23 -15.04
N PRO A 27 -6.63 15.98 -15.09
CA PRO A 27 -7.95 15.43 -14.88
C PRO A 27 -8.23 14.28 -15.87
N ARG A 28 -8.85 13.19 -15.38
CA ARG A 28 -9.30 12.11 -16.24
C ARG A 28 -10.80 11.84 -16.08
N THR A 29 -11.40 11.36 -17.13
CA THR A 29 -12.78 10.85 -17.06
C THR A 29 -12.79 9.50 -16.36
N PRO A 30 -13.66 9.29 -15.36
CA PRO A 30 -13.84 7.97 -14.75
C PRO A 30 -14.30 6.94 -15.79
N ARG A 31 -13.91 5.69 -15.59
CA ARG A 31 -14.45 4.57 -16.38
C ARG A 31 -15.95 4.43 -16.12
N PRO A 32 -16.71 3.84 -17.06
CA PRO A 32 -18.15 3.66 -16.88
C PRO A 32 -18.50 2.91 -15.60
N ALA A 33 -19.53 3.39 -14.89
CA ALA A 33 -20.15 2.63 -13.82
C ALA A 33 -20.99 1.47 -14.40
N LEU A 34 -21.12 0.39 -13.62
CA LEU A 34 -21.99 -0.73 -14.01
C LEU A 34 -23.46 -0.29 -13.99
N GLY A 35 -24.09 -0.27 -15.17
CA GLY A 35 -25.48 0.16 -15.37
C GLY A 35 -26.48 -0.98 -15.66
N GLU A 36 -26.02 -2.22 -15.74
CA GLU A 36 -26.82 -3.38 -16.15
C GLU A 36 -26.51 -4.63 -15.34
N ALA A 37 -27.23 -5.71 -15.58
CA ALA A 37 -26.92 -7.02 -15.05
C ALA A 37 -25.93 -7.73 -15.98
N ILE A 38 -24.80 -8.20 -15.43
CA ILE A 38 -23.79 -8.95 -16.18
C ILE A 38 -23.49 -10.30 -15.53
N SER A 39 -22.92 -11.22 -16.31
CA SER A 39 -22.45 -12.51 -15.82
C SER A 39 -20.97 -12.69 -16.11
N VAL A 40 -20.22 -13.10 -15.08
CA VAL A 40 -18.75 -13.28 -15.13
C VAL A 40 -18.33 -14.54 -14.38
N ASP A 41 -17.12 -14.98 -14.62
CA ASP A 41 -16.55 -16.13 -13.91
C ASP A 41 -16.01 -15.69 -12.53
N VAL A 42 -15.41 -14.47 -12.46
CA VAL A 42 -14.90 -13.91 -11.21
C VAL A 42 -15.30 -12.45 -11.06
N ALA A 43 -15.90 -12.08 -9.93
CA ALA A 43 -16.08 -10.70 -9.50
C ALA A 43 -15.00 -10.31 -8.49
N ILE A 44 -14.34 -9.16 -8.69
CA ILE A 44 -13.31 -8.61 -7.79
C ILE A 44 -13.85 -7.32 -7.17
N ILE A 45 -13.93 -7.26 -5.85
CA ILE A 45 -14.43 -6.10 -5.11
C ILE A 45 -13.25 -5.28 -4.59
N GLY A 46 -12.98 -4.15 -5.26
CA GLY A 46 -11.89 -3.21 -5.02
C GLY A 46 -10.89 -3.14 -6.17
N GLY A 47 -10.68 -1.93 -6.70
CA GLY A 47 -9.76 -1.59 -7.81
C GLY A 47 -8.40 -1.04 -7.33
N GLY A 48 -7.90 -1.53 -6.19
CA GLY A 48 -6.56 -1.20 -5.67
C GLY A 48 -5.49 -2.22 -6.09
N PHE A 49 -4.33 -2.21 -5.42
CA PHE A 49 -3.21 -3.11 -5.72
C PHE A 49 -3.63 -4.59 -5.80
N ALA A 50 -4.36 -5.09 -4.80
CA ALA A 50 -4.76 -6.49 -4.76
C ALA A 50 -5.76 -6.84 -5.88
N GLY A 51 -6.75 -5.99 -6.11
CA GLY A 51 -7.79 -6.28 -7.12
C GLY A 51 -7.27 -6.23 -8.53
N LEU A 52 -6.46 -5.22 -8.87
CA LEU A 52 -5.89 -5.09 -10.20
C LEU A 52 -4.85 -6.18 -10.49
N SER A 53 -3.99 -6.51 -9.51
CA SER A 53 -3.03 -7.61 -9.69
C SER A 53 -3.74 -8.98 -9.81
N ALA A 54 -4.85 -9.20 -9.08
CA ALA A 54 -5.65 -10.39 -9.26
C ALA A 54 -6.27 -10.46 -10.66
N ALA A 55 -6.82 -9.35 -11.17
CA ALA A 55 -7.38 -9.28 -12.51
C ALA A 55 -6.32 -9.58 -13.59
N HIS A 56 -5.14 -8.96 -13.47
CA HIS A 56 -4.02 -9.25 -14.37
C HIS A 56 -3.57 -10.71 -14.30
N ARG A 57 -3.45 -11.26 -13.09
CA ARG A 57 -3.02 -12.66 -12.93
C ARG A 57 -4.04 -13.63 -13.50
N ILE A 58 -5.35 -13.39 -13.31
CA ILE A 58 -6.39 -14.20 -13.92
C ILE A 58 -6.28 -14.16 -15.45
N SER A 59 -6.19 -12.98 -16.04
CA SER A 59 -6.12 -12.83 -17.50
C SER A 59 -4.88 -13.47 -18.12
N ARG A 60 -3.77 -13.62 -17.36
CA ARG A 60 -2.56 -14.34 -17.80
C ARG A 60 -2.70 -15.86 -17.71
N LEU A 61 -3.39 -16.35 -16.67
CA LEU A 61 -3.55 -17.79 -16.45
C LEU A 61 -4.71 -18.39 -17.25
N ASP A 62 -5.76 -17.62 -17.41
CA ASP A 62 -6.97 -18.00 -18.19
C ASP A 62 -7.45 -16.77 -18.98
N PRO A 63 -6.95 -16.56 -20.20
CA PRO A 63 -7.33 -15.45 -21.05
C PRO A 63 -8.80 -15.42 -21.46
N ALA A 64 -9.54 -16.53 -21.31
CA ALA A 64 -10.98 -16.61 -21.61
C ALA A 64 -11.86 -16.26 -20.41
N ALA A 65 -11.29 -16.21 -19.19
CA ALA A 65 -12.04 -15.91 -17.98
C ALA A 65 -12.63 -14.49 -18.02
N ARG A 66 -13.94 -14.39 -17.87
CA ARG A 66 -14.66 -13.13 -17.76
C ARG A 66 -14.52 -12.60 -16.34
N VAL A 67 -13.93 -11.41 -16.18
CA VAL A 67 -13.69 -10.81 -14.89
C VAL A 67 -14.33 -9.43 -14.80
N ALA A 68 -15.02 -9.13 -13.71
CA ALA A 68 -15.50 -7.79 -13.39
C ALA A 68 -14.80 -7.25 -12.14
N VAL A 69 -14.08 -6.14 -12.27
CA VAL A 69 -13.52 -5.40 -11.14
C VAL A 69 -14.47 -4.27 -10.79
N LEU A 70 -14.93 -4.23 -9.52
CA LEU A 70 -15.87 -3.24 -9.01
C LEU A 70 -15.14 -2.29 -8.05
N GLU A 71 -14.87 -1.06 -8.48
CA GLU A 71 -14.28 -0.01 -7.67
C GLU A 71 -15.37 0.95 -7.16
N ALA A 72 -15.39 1.14 -5.84
CA ALA A 72 -16.39 1.99 -5.20
C ALA A 72 -16.24 3.48 -5.55
N GLY A 73 -15.02 3.92 -5.76
CA GLY A 73 -14.66 5.29 -6.14
C GLY A 73 -14.07 5.36 -7.54
N ILE A 74 -12.99 6.11 -7.65
CA ILE A 74 -12.19 6.28 -8.87
C ILE A 74 -10.82 5.66 -8.61
N VAL A 75 -10.33 4.83 -9.52
CA VAL A 75 -9.01 4.20 -9.41
C VAL A 75 -7.92 5.27 -9.30
N GLY A 76 -7.03 5.10 -8.34
CA GLY A 76 -5.97 6.06 -8.03
C GLY A 76 -6.35 7.13 -7.01
N GLU A 77 -7.63 7.30 -6.66
CA GLU A 77 -8.07 8.30 -5.68
C GLU A 77 -8.24 7.73 -4.26
N GLY A 78 -8.26 6.41 -4.12
CA GLY A 78 -8.27 5.71 -2.84
C GLY A 78 -6.88 5.51 -2.24
N PRO A 79 -6.75 4.69 -1.17
CA PRO A 79 -5.48 4.48 -0.46
C PRO A 79 -4.34 3.95 -1.36
N ALA A 80 -4.66 3.22 -2.44
CA ALA A 80 -3.68 2.73 -3.40
C ALA A 80 -2.95 3.87 -4.13
N GLY A 81 -3.64 4.99 -4.42
CA GLY A 81 -3.04 6.18 -5.02
C GLY A 81 -2.61 7.26 -4.01
N ALA A 82 -2.75 7.01 -2.71
CA ALA A 82 -2.47 7.98 -1.65
C ALA A 82 -1.23 7.61 -0.79
N ASN A 83 -0.54 6.52 -1.11
CA ASN A 83 0.64 6.05 -0.37
C ASN A 83 1.91 6.85 -0.72
N SER A 84 3.05 6.53 -0.10
CA SER A 84 4.30 7.26 -0.31
C SER A 84 5.08 6.86 -1.58
N GLY A 85 4.59 5.89 -2.37
CA GLY A 85 5.12 5.56 -3.69
C GLY A 85 6.34 4.66 -3.71
N PHE A 86 6.36 3.61 -2.90
CA PHE A 86 7.40 2.59 -2.87
C PHE A 86 6.80 1.21 -3.13
N ILE A 87 7.38 0.47 -4.06
CA ILE A 87 7.22 -0.98 -4.15
C ILE A 87 8.51 -1.56 -3.57
N ILE A 88 8.45 -1.97 -2.31
CA ILE A 88 9.62 -2.36 -1.51
C ILE A 88 9.92 -3.83 -1.71
N ASP A 89 11.19 -4.15 -1.88
CA ASP A 89 11.72 -5.50 -2.14
C ASP A 89 12.19 -6.25 -0.90
N LEU A 90 12.52 -5.51 0.17
CA LEU A 90 13.07 -6.05 1.42
C LEU A 90 12.22 -5.61 2.63
N PRO A 91 11.94 -6.48 3.61
CA PRO A 91 11.23 -6.09 4.82
C PRO A 91 11.93 -4.94 5.54
N HIS A 92 11.15 -4.02 6.13
CA HIS A 92 11.69 -2.84 6.84
C HIS A 92 12.43 -3.19 8.13
N GLU A 93 12.06 -4.28 8.76
CA GLU A 93 12.60 -4.72 10.03
C GLU A 93 12.99 -6.19 9.93
N VAL A 94 14.14 -6.48 10.46
CA VAL A 94 14.54 -7.82 10.80
C VAL A 94 14.26 -7.95 12.30
N SER A 95 13.24 -8.71 12.67
CA SER A 95 12.57 -8.58 13.96
C SER A 95 13.25 -9.30 15.13
N SER A 96 14.41 -9.95 14.96
CA SER A 96 15.10 -10.60 16.08
C SER A 96 16.62 -10.51 16.00
N ALA A 97 17.26 -10.35 17.15
CA ALA A 97 18.70 -10.50 17.30
C ALA A 97 19.17 -11.95 17.11
N ASP A 98 18.26 -12.92 17.21
CA ASP A 98 18.54 -14.34 17.06
C ASP A 98 18.21 -14.82 15.64
N PHE A 99 19.25 -15.12 14.88
CA PHE A 99 19.17 -15.78 13.57
C PHE A 99 18.90 -17.28 13.76
N SER A 100 17.67 -17.64 14.12
CA SER A 100 17.21 -19.02 14.02
C SER A 100 16.85 -19.34 12.57
N GLY A 101 16.91 -20.61 12.17
CA GLY A 101 16.47 -21.01 10.82
C GLY A 101 15.00 -20.67 10.52
N GLU A 102 14.16 -20.51 11.53
CA GLU A 102 12.79 -20.02 11.42
C GLU A 102 12.74 -18.55 10.95
N PHE A 103 13.67 -17.72 11.44
CA PHE A 103 13.79 -16.33 11.03
C PHE A 103 14.19 -16.22 9.55
N GLU A 104 15.18 -16.99 9.09
CA GLU A 104 15.59 -17.00 7.69
C GLU A 104 14.44 -17.41 6.76
N GLY A 105 13.64 -18.40 7.16
CA GLY A 105 12.46 -18.83 6.42
C GLY A 105 11.44 -17.71 6.27
N LYS A 106 11.10 -17.01 7.34
CA LYS A 106 10.17 -15.87 7.33
C LYS A 106 10.69 -14.70 6.50
N PHE A 107 11.98 -14.41 6.57
CA PHE A 107 12.60 -13.37 5.76
C PHE A 107 12.51 -13.71 4.27
N ARG A 108 12.88 -14.93 3.87
CA ARG A 108 12.81 -15.41 2.48
C ARG A 108 11.38 -15.39 1.95
N ASP A 109 10.41 -15.84 2.73
CA ASP A 109 8.98 -15.76 2.38
C ASP A 109 8.55 -14.31 2.15
N SER A 110 8.96 -13.37 3.02
CA SER A 110 8.67 -11.93 2.85
C SER A 110 9.30 -11.34 1.60
N VAL A 111 10.56 -11.69 1.31
CA VAL A 111 11.26 -11.26 0.11
C VAL A 111 10.59 -11.81 -1.15
N LEU A 112 10.18 -13.09 -1.14
CA LEU A 112 9.44 -13.69 -2.26
C LEU A 112 8.12 -12.94 -2.53
N LEU A 113 7.33 -12.66 -1.49
CA LEU A 113 6.10 -11.87 -1.58
C LEU A 113 6.36 -10.50 -2.25
N GLN A 114 7.35 -9.79 -1.76
CA GLN A 114 7.65 -8.43 -2.21
C GLN A 114 8.20 -8.41 -3.64
N ARG A 115 9.09 -9.34 -3.97
CA ARG A 115 9.66 -9.47 -5.33
C ARG A 115 8.64 -9.98 -6.35
N SER A 116 7.64 -10.75 -5.94
CA SER A 116 6.52 -11.13 -6.83
C SER A 116 5.72 -9.90 -7.27
N ALA A 117 5.53 -8.92 -6.39
CA ALA A 117 4.90 -7.65 -6.73
C ALA A 117 5.78 -6.80 -7.68
N ILE A 118 7.09 -6.76 -7.44
CA ILE A 118 8.06 -6.08 -8.30
C ILE A 118 8.10 -6.74 -9.68
N ALA A 119 8.08 -8.07 -9.76
CA ALA A 119 8.08 -8.80 -11.02
C ALA A 119 6.88 -8.42 -11.90
N LEU A 120 5.65 -8.44 -11.34
CA LEU A 120 4.45 -8.00 -12.06
C LEU A 120 4.56 -6.54 -12.51
N ALA A 121 5.01 -5.64 -11.61
CA ALA A 121 5.15 -4.22 -11.93
C ALA A 121 6.18 -3.97 -13.04
N THR A 122 7.31 -4.71 -13.03
CA THR A 122 8.36 -4.64 -14.04
C THR A 122 7.88 -5.17 -15.38
N GLU A 123 7.15 -6.30 -15.39
CA GLU A 123 6.54 -6.88 -16.59
C GLU A 123 5.60 -5.88 -17.26
N LEU A 124 4.65 -5.31 -16.48
CA LEU A 124 3.72 -4.32 -17.00
C LEU A 124 4.42 -3.05 -17.51
N ALA A 125 5.45 -2.60 -16.80
CA ALA A 125 6.24 -1.44 -17.22
C ALA A 125 6.96 -1.68 -18.54
N ALA A 126 7.55 -2.86 -18.71
CA ALA A 126 8.25 -3.24 -19.95
C ALA A 126 7.28 -3.40 -21.13
N GLU A 127 6.14 -4.07 -20.93
CA GLU A 127 5.12 -4.28 -21.97
C GLU A 127 4.48 -2.97 -22.47
N ASN A 128 4.40 -1.95 -21.59
CA ASN A 128 3.69 -0.71 -21.88
C ASN A 128 4.62 0.51 -22.00
N GLY A 129 5.94 0.32 -21.96
CA GLY A 129 6.93 1.38 -22.16
C GLY A 129 6.88 2.47 -21.08
N TRP A 130 6.64 2.12 -19.81
CA TRP A 130 6.51 3.11 -18.74
C TRP A 130 7.82 3.83 -18.46
N GLY A 131 7.77 5.17 -18.47
CA GLY A 131 8.93 6.01 -18.16
C GLY A 131 9.17 6.18 -16.65
N LYS A 132 10.36 6.70 -16.32
CA LYS A 132 10.82 6.91 -14.93
C LYS A 132 9.95 7.87 -14.10
N ALA A 133 9.10 8.69 -14.73
CA ALA A 133 8.15 9.52 -13.99
C ALA A 133 7.07 8.69 -13.31
N LEU A 134 6.70 7.57 -13.91
CA LEU A 134 5.67 6.65 -13.45
C LEU A 134 6.25 5.49 -12.63
N PHE A 135 7.32 4.88 -13.12
CA PHE A 135 7.93 3.65 -12.62
C PHE A 135 9.46 3.78 -12.70
N ASP A 136 10.13 3.87 -11.55
CA ASP A 136 11.56 4.10 -11.48
C ASP A 136 12.26 3.06 -10.59
N PRO A 137 13.02 2.12 -11.16
CA PRO A 137 13.79 1.13 -10.42
C PRO A 137 15.11 1.74 -9.90
N CYS A 138 15.04 2.86 -9.20
CA CYS A 138 16.21 3.60 -8.71
C CYS A 138 16.65 3.21 -7.29
N GLY A 139 15.96 2.25 -6.64
CA GLY A 139 16.23 1.91 -5.26
C GLY A 139 15.67 2.92 -4.26
N ARG A 140 15.96 2.71 -2.98
CA ARG A 140 15.59 3.61 -1.88
C ARG A 140 16.71 3.75 -0.85
N TYR A 141 16.64 4.82 -0.09
CA TYR A 141 17.46 5.01 1.10
C TYR A 141 16.63 4.72 2.36
N SER A 142 17.24 4.09 3.38
CA SER A 142 16.78 4.14 4.75
C SER A 142 17.68 5.11 5.48
N VAL A 143 17.16 6.13 6.15
CA VAL A 143 17.96 7.22 6.72
C VAL A 143 17.78 7.33 8.23
N ALA A 144 18.85 7.61 8.95
CA ALA A 144 18.87 7.86 10.38
C ALA A 144 19.08 9.35 10.67
N MET A 145 18.53 9.79 11.79
CA MET A 145 18.73 11.14 12.36
C MET A 145 19.15 11.08 13.84
N SER A 146 19.44 9.89 14.34
CA SER A 146 19.76 9.62 15.74
C SER A 146 20.78 8.49 15.86
N THR A 147 21.49 8.44 16.98
CA THR A 147 22.40 7.33 17.31
C THR A 147 21.66 5.97 17.37
N GLU A 148 20.38 5.95 17.78
CA GLU A 148 19.57 4.72 17.77
C GLU A 148 19.29 4.29 16.33
N GLY A 149 18.95 5.24 15.45
CA GLY A 149 18.77 4.99 14.03
C GLY A 149 20.03 4.50 13.34
N ASP A 150 21.20 5.09 13.64
CA ASP A 150 22.50 4.65 13.11
C ASP A 150 22.78 3.17 13.47
N LYS A 151 22.64 2.82 14.76
CA LYS A 151 22.81 1.43 15.23
C LYS A 151 21.83 0.47 14.57
N HIS A 152 20.59 0.92 14.34
CA HIS A 152 19.58 0.11 13.63
C HIS A 152 20.03 -0.16 12.19
N LEU A 153 20.50 0.84 11.45
CA LEU A 153 20.98 0.68 10.07
C LEU A 153 22.22 -0.22 10.01
N GLU A 154 23.16 -0.09 10.94
CA GLU A 154 24.33 -0.98 11.04
C GLU A 154 23.91 -2.43 11.25
N THR A 155 23.00 -2.69 12.21
CA THR A 155 22.46 -4.02 12.48
C THR A 155 21.75 -4.58 11.25
N TYR A 156 20.92 -3.77 10.61
CA TYR A 156 20.20 -4.17 9.40
C TYR A 156 21.15 -4.48 8.24
N SER A 157 22.20 -3.68 8.04
CA SER A 157 23.26 -3.93 7.05
C SER A 157 23.94 -5.28 7.27
N MET A 158 24.32 -5.61 8.53
CA MET A 158 24.89 -6.92 8.85
C MET A 158 23.95 -8.08 8.52
N GLN A 159 22.66 -7.90 8.77
CA GLN A 159 21.64 -8.91 8.49
C GLN A 159 21.47 -9.11 6.97
N LEU A 160 21.37 -8.03 6.19
CA LEU A 160 21.30 -8.08 4.74
C LEU A 160 22.52 -8.77 4.13
N SER A 161 23.74 -8.51 4.66
CA SER A 161 24.97 -9.18 4.24
C SER A 161 24.89 -10.69 4.46
N ARG A 162 24.39 -11.15 5.62
CA ARG A 162 24.19 -12.57 5.92
C ARG A 162 23.20 -13.24 4.99
N MET A 163 22.17 -12.50 4.57
CA MET A 163 21.14 -12.99 3.65
C MET A 163 21.57 -12.89 2.17
N GLY A 164 22.74 -12.33 1.89
CA GLY A 164 23.24 -12.11 0.52
C GLY A 164 22.51 -11.01 -0.25
N GLU A 165 21.85 -10.11 0.46
CA GLU A 165 21.08 -9.02 -0.16
C GLU A 165 21.95 -7.80 -0.47
N ALA A 166 21.82 -7.30 -1.71
CA ALA A 166 22.56 -6.13 -2.17
C ALA A 166 22.14 -4.86 -1.40
N HIS A 167 23.12 -4.18 -0.79
CA HIS A 167 22.90 -2.91 -0.08
C HIS A 167 24.21 -2.17 0.07
N ARG A 168 24.14 -0.89 0.48
CA ARG A 168 25.30 -0.06 0.79
C ARG A 168 24.99 0.85 1.97
N LEU A 169 25.80 0.78 3.03
CA LEU A 169 25.75 1.72 4.15
C LEU A 169 26.46 3.01 3.75
N LEU A 170 25.84 4.16 4.05
CA LEU A 170 26.32 5.50 3.73
C LEU A 170 26.57 6.30 5.01
N LYS A 171 27.69 7.04 5.05
CA LYS A 171 28.00 8.00 6.10
C LYS A 171 27.25 9.32 5.87
N ALA A 172 27.24 10.20 6.88
CA ALA A 172 26.56 11.50 6.83
C ALA A 172 26.89 12.32 5.56
N ALA A 173 28.16 12.44 5.18
CA ALA A 173 28.54 13.20 3.99
C ALA A 173 28.04 12.59 2.68
N GLU A 174 27.95 11.25 2.60
CA GLU A 174 27.44 10.56 1.42
C GLU A 174 25.94 10.72 1.29
N ILE A 175 25.17 10.62 2.39
CA ILE A 175 23.72 10.82 2.35
C ILE A 175 23.37 12.31 2.18
N GLU A 176 24.16 13.24 2.68
CA GLU A 176 24.05 14.67 2.39
C GLU A 176 24.24 14.93 0.89
N ALA A 177 25.26 14.32 0.26
CA ALA A 177 25.52 14.46 -1.18
C ALA A 177 24.33 13.99 -2.02
N VAL A 178 23.57 13.01 -1.57
CA VAL A 178 22.34 12.53 -2.25
C VAL A 178 21.15 13.44 -1.96
N THR A 179 20.93 13.77 -0.68
CA THR A 179 19.66 14.38 -0.25
C THR A 179 19.68 15.90 -0.20
N GLY A 180 20.87 16.49 -0.17
CA GLY A 180 21.06 17.91 0.11
C GLY A 180 20.77 18.33 1.56
N SER A 181 20.52 17.36 2.45
CA SER A 181 20.15 17.59 3.83
C SER A 181 21.27 17.16 4.80
N LYS A 182 21.65 18.06 5.69
CA LYS A 182 22.60 17.79 6.79
C LYS A 182 21.94 17.13 8.00
N ALA A 183 20.62 16.94 7.98
CA ALA A 183 19.90 16.39 9.12
C ALA A 183 20.11 14.87 9.30
N PHE A 184 20.53 14.16 8.26
CA PHE A 184 20.72 12.71 8.29
C PHE A 184 22.13 12.36 8.74
N THR A 185 22.25 11.48 9.75
CA THR A 185 23.52 11.03 10.34
C THR A 185 24.14 9.85 9.58
N SER A 186 23.30 9.02 8.99
CA SER A 186 23.69 7.90 8.13
C SER A 186 22.56 7.48 7.19
N GLY A 187 22.85 6.60 6.24
CA GLY A 187 21.88 6.03 5.32
C GLY A 187 22.25 4.60 4.93
N LEU A 188 21.25 3.84 4.48
CA LEU A 188 21.43 2.52 3.87
C LEU A 188 20.68 2.51 2.54
N PHE A 189 21.38 2.29 1.45
CA PHE A 189 20.82 2.16 0.12
C PHE A 189 20.44 0.71 -0.18
N SER A 190 19.21 0.50 -0.67
CA SER A 190 18.69 -0.79 -1.15
C SER A 190 18.28 -0.65 -2.62
N PRO A 191 18.94 -1.35 -3.57
CA PRO A 191 18.74 -1.12 -5.01
C PRO A 191 17.45 -1.75 -5.57
N GLY A 192 16.86 -2.74 -4.90
CA GLY A 192 15.74 -3.52 -5.45
C GLY A 192 14.38 -2.83 -5.35
N THR A 193 14.26 -1.74 -4.59
CA THR A 193 12.99 -1.00 -4.45
C THR A 193 12.68 -0.18 -5.71
N ILE A 194 11.39 -0.17 -6.10
CA ILE A 194 10.90 0.66 -7.19
C ILE A 194 10.15 1.87 -6.62
N ILE A 195 10.40 3.03 -7.19
CA ILE A 195 9.72 4.27 -6.84
C ILE A 195 8.66 4.56 -7.91
N ILE A 196 7.43 4.85 -7.47
CA ILE A 196 6.29 5.11 -8.35
C ILE A 196 5.64 6.46 -8.04
N GLN A 197 4.93 7.03 -9.02
CA GLN A 197 3.87 8.01 -8.77
C GLN A 197 2.58 7.23 -8.49
N PRO A 198 2.10 7.12 -7.25
CA PRO A 198 1.12 6.09 -6.87
C PRO A 198 -0.21 6.18 -7.61
N ALA A 199 -0.75 7.39 -7.79
CA ALA A 199 -2.04 7.58 -8.45
C ALA A 199 -1.96 7.28 -9.96
N ALA A 200 -0.89 7.73 -10.61
CA ALA A 200 -0.63 7.41 -12.01
C ALA A 200 -0.34 5.93 -12.23
N TYR A 201 0.48 5.33 -11.35
CA TYR A 201 0.83 3.91 -11.44
C TYR A 201 -0.40 3.01 -11.36
N ILE A 202 -1.26 3.20 -10.36
CA ILE A 202 -2.44 2.36 -10.21
C ILE A 202 -3.45 2.58 -11.34
N GLY A 203 -3.51 3.81 -11.89
CA GLY A 203 -4.26 4.13 -13.10
C GLY A 203 -3.72 3.38 -14.32
N ALA A 204 -2.40 3.42 -14.53
CA ALA A 204 -1.73 2.73 -15.63
C ALA A 204 -1.87 1.20 -15.53
N VAL A 205 -1.77 0.62 -14.31
CA VAL A 205 -2.06 -0.81 -14.10
C VAL A 205 -3.48 -1.14 -14.53
N ALA A 206 -4.45 -0.28 -14.21
CA ALA A 206 -5.83 -0.47 -14.63
C ALA A 206 -6.04 -0.32 -16.15
N ASP A 207 -5.28 0.57 -16.81
CA ASP A 207 -5.33 0.75 -18.27
C ASP A 207 -4.76 -0.43 -19.05
N CYS A 208 -3.88 -1.23 -18.43
CA CYS A 208 -3.36 -2.46 -19.03
C CYS A 208 -4.35 -3.63 -19.04
N LEU A 209 -5.49 -3.52 -18.35
CA LEU A 209 -6.54 -4.55 -18.41
C LEU A 209 -7.19 -4.59 -19.79
N LYS A 210 -7.34 -5.80 -20.35
CA LYS A 210 -7.93 -6.01 -21.66
C LYS A 210 -9.14 -6.94 -21.55
N GLU A 211 -10.06 -6.86 -22.53
CA GLU A 211 -11.15 -7.82 -22.62
C GLU A 211 -10.64 -9.27 -22.54
N PRO A 212 -11.33 -10.18 -21.84
CA PRO A 212 -12.68 -10.02 -21.28
C PRO A 212 -12.72 -9.48 -19.83
N VAL A 213 -11.65 -8.83 -19.34
CA VAL A 213 -11.65 -8.18 -18.02
C VAL A 213 -12.27 -6.79 -18.13
N LYS A 214 -13.30 -6.51 -17.33
CA LYS A 214 -13.97 -5.21 -17.26
C LYS A 214 -13.78 -4.56 -15.90
N LEU A 215 -13.46 -3.27 -15.91
CA LEU A 215 -13.34 -2.47 -14.70
C LEU A 215 -14.40 -1.38 -14.67
N PHE A 216 -15.19 -1.37 -13.60
CA PHE A 216 -16.26 -0.41 -13.35
C PHE A 216 -15.87 0.48 -12.17
N GLU A 217 -15.82 1.79 -12.38
CA GLU A 217 -15.61 2.80 -11.34
C GLU A 217 -16.96 3.31 -10.81
N GLN A 218 -16.96 3.99 -9.65
CA GLN A 218 -18.17 4.48 -9.00
C GLN A 218 -19.25 3.39 -8.85
N THR A 219 -18.78 2.17 -8.62
CA THR A 219 -19.61 0.96 -8.57
C THR A 219 -19.35 0.20 -7.26
N PRO A 220 -19.80 0.73 -6.12
CA PRO A 220 -19.67 0.04 -4.85
C PRO A 220 -20.50 -1.25 -4.84
N ALA A 221 -19.90 -2.36 -4.40
CA ALA A 221 -20.64 -3.56 -4.07
C ALA A 221 -21.44 -3.31 -2.78
N LEU A 222 -22.78 -3.31 -2.90
CA LEU A 222 -23.68 -3.04 -1.77
C LEU A 222 -23.90 -4.29 -0.91
N SER A 223 -24.01 -5.44 -1.59
CA SER A 223 -24.18 -6.75 -0.96
C SER A 223 -23.81 -7.85 -1.92
N PHE A 224 -23.58 -9.04 -1.40
CA PHE A 224 -23.57 -10.24 -2.21
C PHE A 224 -24.23 -11.39 -1.47
N GLU A 225 -24.84 -12.30 -2.23
CA GLU A 225 -25.60 -13.45 -1.72
C GLU A 225 -25.42 -14.66 -2.63
N ARG A 226 -25.64 -15.85 -2.09
CA ARG A 226 -25.66 -17.08 -2.90
C ARG A 226 -26.75 -17.03 -3.96
N SER A 227 -26.41 -17.37 -5.21
CA SER A 227 -27.31 -17.45 -6.36
C SER A 227 -26.92 -18.63 -7.23
N GLY A 228 -27.68 -19.74 -7.15
CA GLY A 228 -27.27 -21.00 -7.74
C GLY A 228 -25.96 -21.51 -7.17
N ASP A 229 -25.07 -21.94 -8.05
CA ASP A 229 -23.71 -22.39 -7.67
C ASP A 229 -22.71 -21.24 -7.47
N GLY A 230 -23.12 -20.01 -7.76
CA GLY A 230 -22.29 -18.80 -7.65
C GLY A 230 -22.84 -17.77 -6.68
N TRP A 231 -22.60 -16.51 -7.01
CA TRP A 231 -22.87 -15.34 -6.19
C TRP A 231 -23.51 -14.23 -7.00
N LEU A 232 -24.51 -13.57 -6.45
CA LEU A 232 -25.08 -12.34 -6.98
C LEU A 232 -24.55 -11.15 -6.19
N VAL A 233 -23.76 -10.29 -6.82
CA VAL A 233 -23.28 -9.02 -6.26
C VAL A 233 -24.20 -7.90 -6.72
N LYS A 234 -24.77 -7.13 -5.78
CA LYS A 234 -25.63 -5.98 -6.05
C LYS A 234 -24.82 -4.68 -6.00
N THR A 235 -25.07 -3.80 -6.95
CA THR A 235 -24.49 -2.44 -7.04
C THR A 235 -25.64 -1.41 -7.14
N PRO A 236 -25.37 -0.10 -7.10
CA PRO A 236 -26.44 0.91 -7.16
C PRO A 236 -27.30 0.87 -8.43
N LYS A 237 -26.72 0.50 -9.57
CA LYS A 237 -27.39 0.58 -10.90
C LYS A 237 -27.39 -0.72 -11.69
N GLY A 238 -26.72 -1.76 -11.18
CA GLY A 238 -26.61 -3.04 -11.86
C GLY A 238 -26.34 -4.18 -10.90
N SER A 239 -26.05 -5.36 -11.44
CA SER A 239 -25.67 -6.53 -10.65
C SER A 239 -24.67 -7.41 -11.40
N VAL A 240 -23.91 -8.22 -10.66
CA VAL A 240 -22.96 -9.17 -11.22
C VAL A 240 -23.29 -10.56 -10.73
N GLN A 241 -23.68 -11.45 -11.65
CA GLN A 241 -23.73 -12.88 -11.38
C GLN A 241 -22.31 -13.43 -11.59
N ALA A 242 -21.67 -13.90 -10.53
CA ALA A 242 -20.30 -14.38 -10.55
C ALA A 242 -20.17 -15.83 -10.09
N GLY A 243 -19.29 -16.59 -10.69
CA GLY A 243 -18.94 -17.93 -10.20
C GLY A 243 -18.21 -17.87 -8.86
N LYS A 244 -17.26 -16.94 -8.73
CA LYS A 244 -16.44 -16.71 -7.54
C LYS A 244 -16.26 -15.22 -7.27
N ILE A 245 -15.91 -14.87 -6.02
CA ILE A 245 -15.63 -13.48 -5.59
C ILE A 245 -14.23 -13.39 -5.00
N ILE A 246 -13.49 -12.30 -5.32
CA ILE A 246 -12.29 -11.89 -4.60
C ILE A 246 -12.58 -10.57 -3.88
N LEU A 247 -12.51 -10.56 -2.54
CA LEU A 247 -12.52 -9.34 -1.74
C LEU A 247 -11.11 -8.75 -1.71
N ALA A 248 -10.93 -7.63 -2.40
CA ALA A 248 -9.68 -6.87 -2.50
C ALA A 248 -9.81 -5.46 -1.92
N ASN A 249 -10.75 -5.26 -1.00
CA ASN A 249 -11.17 -4.00 -0.42
C ASN A 249 -10.52 -3.71 0.94
N ASN A 250 -9.43 -4.41 1.27
CA ASN A 250 -8.58 -4.23 2.45
C ASN A 250 -9.41 -4.16 3.76
N GLY A 251 -9.29 -3.07 4.55
CA GLY A 251 -10.04 -2.90 5.80
C GLY A 251 -11.57 -2.94 5.66
N HIS A 252 -12.11 -2.63 4.47
CA HIS A 252 -13.54 -2.70 4.21
C HIS A 252 -14.09 -4.14 4.08
N ALA A 253 -13.25 -5.19 4.17
CA ALA A 253 -13.74 -6.56 4.33
C ALA A 253 -14.60 -6.72 5.59
N GLU A 254 -14.30 -5.97 6.67
CA GLU A 254 -15.15 -5.92 7.87
C GLU A 254 -16.56 -5.37 7.61
N SER A 255 -16.73 -4.54 6.58
CA SER A 255 -18.04 -3.99 6.23
C SER A 255 -19.03 -5.08 5.80
N PHE A 256 -18.54 -6.16 5.19
CA PHE A 256 -19.31 -7.35 4.83
C PHE A 256 -19.37 -8.39 5.94
N GLY A 257 -18.74 -8.14 7.09
CA GLY A 257 -18.75 -9.04 8.24
C GLY A 257 -17.54 -9.96 8.39
N PHE A 258 -16.61 -9.94 7.44
CA PHE A 258 -15.39 -10.77 7.49
C PHE A 258 -14.30 -10.10 8.34
N PHE A 259 -13.50 -10.92 9.02
CA PHE A 259 -12.39 -10.48 9.88
C PHE A 259 -12.77 -9.49 10.99
N ARG A 260 -14.03 -9.49 11.44
CA ARG A 260 -14.50 -8.63 12.54
C ARG A 260 -13.64 -8.82 13.78
N GLY A 261 -13.14 -7.69 14.32
CA GLY A 261 -12.27 -7.70 15.50
C GLY A 261 -10.90 -8.35 15.26
N ARG A 262 -10.45 -8.43 14.01
CA ARG A 262 -9.12 -8.93 13.64
C ARG A 262 -8.28 -7.88 12.89
N LEU A 263 -8.89 -6.78 12.42
CA LEU A 263 -8.22 -5.71 11.69
C LEU A 263 -8.11 -4.43 12.52
N LEU A 264 -6.92 -3.83 12.52
CA LEU A 264 -6.63 -2.52 13.07
C LEU A 264 -6.65 -1.50 11.92
N HIS A 265 -7.62 -0.59 11.94
CA HIS A 265 -7.74 0.47 10.94
C HIS A 265 -6.89 1.66 11.34
N VAL A 266 -5.81 1.88 10.63
CA VAL A 266 -4.83 2.92 10.88
C VAL A 266 -4.77 3.87 9.70
N PHE A 267 -4.70 5.17 9.97
CA PHE A 267 -4.38 6.17 8.97
C PHE A 267 -2.94 6.65 9.15
N THR A 268 -2.26 6.88 8.04
CA THR A 268 -1.01 7.64 7.98
C THR A 268 -1.23 8.90 7.14
N TYR A 269 -0.43 9.92 7.38
CA TYR A 269 -0.63 11.24 6.81
C TYR A 269 0.55 11.64 5.95
N ALA A 270 0.29 12.39 4.90
CA ALA A 270 1.31 12.93 4.01
C ALA A 270 1.02 14.39 3.67
N SER A 271 2.09 15.12 3.39
CA SER A 271 2.06 16.48 2.85
C SER A 271 3.04 16.58 1.69
N LEU A 272 2.70 17.38 0.69
CA LEU A 272 3.54 17.66 -0.47
C LEU A 272 3.71 19.17 -0.60
N THR A 273 4.96 19.63 -0.76
CA THR A 273 5.25 21.06 -0.91
C THR A 273 4.68 21.62 -2.22
N GLU A 274 4.56 22.91 -2.31
CA GLU A 274 4.58 23.62 -3.58
C GLU A 274 5.90 23.36 -4.32
N GLU A 275 5.97 23.70 -5.59
CA GLU A 275 7.20 23.62 -6.37
C GLU A 275 8.20 24.67 -5.92
N PHE A 276 9.46 24.28 -5.87
CA PHE A 276 10.58 25.20 -5.56
C PHE A 276 11.70 25.08 -6.59
N ASP A 277 12.50 26.12 -6.71
CA ASP A 277 13.67 26.14 -7.58
C ASP A 277 14.65 25.02 -7.12
N PRO A 278 14.99 24.07 -8.01
CA PRO A 278 15.92 22.99 -7.69
C PRO A 278 17.29 23.44 -7.14
N ALA A 279 17.75 24.63 -7.53
CA ALA A 279 19.02 25.19 -7.07
C ALA A 279 19.06 25.50 -5.55
N ARG A 280 17.87 25.62 -4.91
CA ARG A 280 17.76 25.87 -3.46
C ARG A 280 18.12 24.68 -2.58
N LEU A 281 18.15 23.48 -3.14
CA LEU A 281 18.51 22.25 -2.42
C LEU A 281 19.55 21.47 -3.21
N GLY A 282 20.72 21.28 -2.63
CA GLY A 282 21.76 20.42 -3.18
C GLY A 282 21.30 18.96 -3.35
N GLY A 283 22.25 18.12 -3.77
CA GLY A 283 22.01 16.68 -3.96
C GLY A 283 21.27 16.33 -5.24
N ASP A 284 20.84 15.06 -5.32
CA ASP A 284 20.12 14.54 -6.47
C ASP A 284 18.70 15.14 -6.54
N ARG A 285 18.22 15.44 -7.74
CA ARG A 285 16.86 15.99 -7.95
C ARG A 285 15.74 14.96 -7.77
N LYS A 286 16.09 13.68 -7.59
CA LYS A 286 15.12 12.61 -7.37
C LYS A 286 15.71 11.56 -6.44
N TRP A 287 15.10 11.39 -5.29
CA TRP A 287 15.43 10.34 -4.33
C TRP A 287 14.25 10.06 -3.41
N ALA A 288 14.28 8.91 -2.75
CA ALA A 288 13.25 8.53 -1.80
C ALA A 288 13.87 7.84 -0.59
N ALA A 289 13.50 8.30 0.60
CA ALA A 289 14.03 7.83 1.86
C ALA A 289 12.92 7.42 2.84
N THR A 290 13.10 6.25 3.44
CA THR A 290 12.30 5.77 4.58
C THR A 290 13.10 5.99 5.86
N PRO A 291 12.46 6.17 7.03
CA PRO A 291 13.19 6.30 8.28
C PRO A 291 13.87 4.98 8.68
N ALA A 292 14.97 5.08 9.41
CA ALA A 292 15.65 3.94 10.02
C ALA A 292 14.77 3.28 11.09
N LEU A 293 14.12 4.08 11.93
CA LEU A 293 13.25 3.57 12.99
C LEU A 293 11.78 3.52 12.54
N PRO A 294 11.02 2.51 13.00
CA PRO A 294 9.60 2.40 12.74
C PRO A 294 8.83 3.64 13.17
N MET A 295 7.82 4.02 12.40
CA MET A 295 6.96 5.19 12.65
C MET A 295 7.64 6.56 12.46
N GLY A 296 8.89 6.58 12.04
CA GLY A 296 9.60 7.80 11.65
C GLY A 296 9.06 8.43 10.36
N THR A 297 9.83 9.34 9.78
CA THR A 297 9.39 10.19 8.66
C THR A 297 9.93 9.70 7.33
N THR A 298 9.05 9.31 6.43
CA THR A 298 9.38 9.10 5.02
C THR A 298 9.48 10.44 4.29
N VAL A 299 10.51 10.62 3.48
CA VAL A 299 10.73 11.84 2.69
C VAL A 299 11.07 11.46 1.25
N ARG A 300 10.57 12.22 0.27
CA ARG A 300 10.96 12.07 -1.13
C ARG A 300 11.18 13.42 -1.76
N ARG A 301 12.23 13.55 -2.58
CA ARG A 301 12.37 14.62 -3.54
C ARG A 301 11.85 14.15 -4.89
N ILE A 302 10.99 14.95 -5.49
CA ILE A 302 10.29 14.63 -6.72
C ILE A 302 10.59 15.77 -7.69
N ASN A 303 11.25 15.46 -8.81
CA ASN A 303 11.45 16.43 -9.87
C ASN A 303 10.17 16.53 -10.72
N THR A 304 9.81 17.75 -11.08
CA THR A 304 8.68 18.08 -11.96
C THR A 304 9.16 19.02 -13.06
N ASP A 305 8.32 19.30 -14.05
CA ASP A 305 8.64 20.23 -15.14
C ASP A 305 8.78 21.68 -14.62
N GLY A 306 8.05 22.04 -13.57
CA GLY A 306 8.07 23.38 -12.97
C GLY A 306 9.09 23.59 -11.86
N GLY A 307 9.77 22.53 -11.41
CA GLY A 307 10.72 22.61 -10.28
C GLY A 307 10.88 21.29 -9.56
N ASP A 308 11.09 21.34 -8.24
CA ASP A 308 11.13 20.15 -7.41
C ASP A 308 10.10 20.29 -6.27
N ARG A 309 9.66 19.16 -5.72
CA ARG A 309 8.77 19.06 -4.56
C ARG A 309 9.34 18.11 -3.51
N ILE A 310 9.01 18.35 -2.24
CA ILE A 310 9.29 17.41 -1.16
C ILE A 310 7.98 16.82 -0.63
N LEU A 311 7.90 15.50 -0.61
CA LEU A 311 6.90 14.75 0.14
C LEU A 311 7.41 14.49 1.55
N VAL A 312 6.56 14.71 2.53
CA VAL A 312 6.77 14.31 3.93
C VAL A 312 5.61 13.42 4.36
N ARG A 313 5.89 12.23 4.84
CA ARG A 313 4.87 11.30 5.35
C ARG A 313 5.29 10.81 6.73
N SER A 314 4.45 11.04 7.71
CA SER A 314 4.60 10.52 9.08
C SER A 314 3.25 10.55 9.79
N ARG A 315 3.26 10.37 11.09
CA ARG A 315 2.05 10.35 11.94
C ARG A 315 1.12 9.19 11.59
N TYR A 316 0.60 8.57 12.65
CA TYR A 316 -0.34 7.46 12.53
C TYR A 316 -1.48 7.63 13.52
N SER A 317 -2.68 7.23 13.15
CA SER A 317 -3.82 7.23 14.05
C SER A 317 -4.67 5.98 13.90
N TYR A 318 -5.16 5.44 15.00
CA TYR A 318 -6.13 4.36 15.02
C TYR A 318 -7.55 4.90 14.91
N ASN A 319 -8.25 4.53 13.85
CA ASN A 319 -9.59 5.02 13.52
C ASN A 319 -10.51 3.84 13.17
N PRO A 320 -11.20 3.24 14.15
CA PRO A 320 -12.06 2.07 13.93
C PRO A 320 -13.29 2.34 13.07
N SER A 321 -13.62 3.61 12.84
CA SER A 321 -14.66 4.01 11.87
C SER A 321 -14.26 3.88 10.43
N ILE A 322 -12.95 3.73 10.14
CA ILE A 322 -12.34 3.83 8.79
C ILE A 322 -12.59 5.23 8.18
N GLU A 323 -12.74 6.24 9.00
CA GLU A 323 -12.96 7.63 8.59
C GLU A 323 -11.99 8.56 9.31
N ILE A 324 -11.64 9.67 8.68
CA ILE A 324 -10.77 10.70 9.23
C ILE A 324 -11.33 12.10 8.92
N SER A 325 -11.19 13.03 9.85
CA SER A 325 -11.62 14.40 9.66
C SER A 325 -10.54 15.27 9.00
N ASN A 326 -10.94 16.33 8.31
CA ASN A 326 -10.01 17.34 7.80
C ASN A 326 -9.18 17.98 8.92
N ALA A 327 -9.76 18.19 10.11
CA ALA A 327 -9.03 18.72 11.26
C ALA A 327 -7.86 17.83 11.66
N ALA A 328 -8.03 16.51 11.64
CA ALA A 328 -6.95 15.56 11.91
C ALA A 328 -5.85 15.60 10.84
N ILE A 329 -6.23 15.72 9.55
CA ILE A 329 -5.29 15.88 8.44
C ILE A 329 -4.47 17.16 8.61
N GLN A 330 -5.10 18.29 8.91
CA GLN A 330 -4.41 19.56 9.14
C GLN A 330 -3.54 19.54 10.39
N SER A 331 -3.97 18.86 11.45
CA SER A 331 -3.15 18.69 12.66
C SER A 331 -1.88 17.89 12.39
N ALA A 332 -1.97 16.78 11.65
CA ALA A 332 -0.80 16.02 11.22
C ALA A 332 0.09 16.84 10.26
N GLY A 333 -0.53 17.64 9.38
CA GLY A 333 0.18 18.54 8.48
C GLY A 333 1.08 19.55 9.19
N ARG A 334 0.65 20.12 10.32
CA ARG A 334 1.50 21.02 11.13
C ARG A 334 2.75 20.33 11.69
N LEU A 335 2.67 19.03 12.01
CA LEU A 335 3.86 18.27 12.38
C LEU A 335 4.80 18.07 11.18
N HIS A 336 4.24 17.89 9.97
CA HIS A 336 5.04 17.80 8.75
C HIS A 336 5.77 19.10 8.44
N ASP A 337 5.18 20.27 8.71
CA ASP A 337 5.85 21.58 8.54
C ASP A 337 7.13 21.65 9.40
N GLY A 338 7.06 21.29 10.68
CA GLY A 338 8.22 21.25 11.56
C GLY A 338 9.28 20.22 11.12
N LYS A 339 8.84 19.02 10.74
CA LYS A 339 9.74 17.97 10.25
C LYS A 339 10.43 18.35 8.94
N PHE A 340 9.73 19.03 8.05
CA PHE A 340 10.27 19.56 6.80
C PHE A 340 11.30 20.66 7.06
N SER A 341 10.96 21.68 7.85
CA SER A 341 11.86 22.79 8.17
C SER A 341 13.15 22.33 8.84
N HIS A 342 13.04 21.33 9.72
CA HIS A 342 14.22 20.75 10.38
C HIS A 342 15.17 20.04 9.40
N ARG A 343 14.63 19.32 8.41
CA ARG A 343 15.41 18.57 7.42
C ARG A 343 15.96 19.44 6.30
N PHE A 344 15.22 20.48 5.94
CA PHE A 344 15.54 21.33 4.77
C PHE A 344 15.48 22.81 5.10
N PRO A 345 16.38 23.32 5.98
CA PRO A 345 16.37 24.74 6.36
C PRO A 345 16.64 25.68 5.18
N THR A 346 17.32 25.23 4.12
CA THR A 346 17.55 26.00 2.88
C THR A 346 16.25 26.25 2.08
N LEU A 347 15.20 25.48 2.35
CA LEU A 347 13.87 25.65 1.74
C LEU A 347 12.93 26.51 2.60
N ALA A 348 13.47 27.37 3.48
CA ALA A 348 12.66 28.29 4.27
C ALA A 348 11.72 29.11 3.35
N GLY A 349 10.43 29.18 3.74
CA GLY A 349 9.39 29.86 2.95
C GLY A 349 8.66 28.96 1.92
N VAL A 350 9.13 27.74 1.66
CA VAL A 350 8.40 26.77 0.83
C VAL A 350 7.28 26.13 1.67
N GLY A 351 6.02 26.30 1.22
CA GLY A 351 4.84 25.82 1.92
C GLY A 351 4.39 24.41 1.51
N MET A 352 3.57 23.77 2.35
CA MET A 352 2.89 22.52 2.00
C MET A 352 1.61 22.83 1.23
N GLN A 353 1.58 22.51 -0.06
CA GLN A 353 0.46 22.76 -0.94
C GLN A 353 -0.67 21.74 -0.75
N TYR A 354 -0.33 20.48 -0.53
CA TYR A 354 -1.31 19.39 -0.39
C TYR A 354 -1.11 18.63 0.92
N ARG A 355 -2.22 18.22 1.53
CA ARG A 355 -2.24 17.41 2.75
C ARG A 355 -3.35 16.37 2.66
N TRP A 356 -3.04 15.11 2.95
CA TRP A 356 -3.99 14.01 2.87
C TRP A 356 -3.67 12.91 3.87
N ALA A 357 -4.53 11.90 3.94
CA ALA A 357 -4.30 10.69 4.70
C ALA A 357 -4.58 9.45 3.85
N GLY A 358 -3.93 8.35 4.18
CA GLY A 358 -4.14 7.04 3.58
C GLY A 358 -4.55 6.01 4.62
N ALA A 359 -5.60 5.24 4.35
CA ALA A 359 -6.06 4.17 5.21
C ALA A 359 -5.25 2.89 5.00
N MET A 360 -4.92 2.21 6.10
CA MET A 360 -4.28 0.90 6.13
C MET A 360 -5.07 -0.05 7.02
N ALA A 361 -5.05 -1.34 6.71
CA ALA A 361 -5.49 -2.39 7.62
C ALA A 361 -4.28 -3.20 8.09
N LEU A 362 -4.09 -3.25 9.39
CA LEU A 362 -3.04 -4.04 10.03
C LEU A 362 -3.68 -5.21 10.79
N THR A 363 -2.94 -6.29 10.96
CA THR A 363 -3.29 -7.39 11.84
C THR A 363 -2.31 -7.44 13.02
N ARG A 364 -2.74 -7.95 14.15
CA ARG A 364 -1.91 -7.98 15.35
C ARG A 364 -0.67 -8.88 15.18
N ASN A 365 -0.78 -9.94 14.42
CA ASN A 365 0.29 -10.89 14.13
C ASN A 365 0.96 -10.67 12.76
N HIS A 366 0.76 -9.50 12.15
CA HIS A 366 1.39 -9.06 10.89
C HIS A 366 1.18 -9.98 9.67
N VAL A 367 0.18 -10.87 9.71
CA VAL A 367 -0.19 -11.71 8.57
C VAL A 367 -1.32 -11.07 7.76
N PRO A 368 -1.39 -11.27 6.44
CA PRO A 368 -2.51 -10.79 5.64
C PRO A 368 -3.83 -11.48 6.02
N ALA A 369 -4.94 -10.79 5.83
CA ALA A 369 -6.28 -11.35 5.88
C ALA A 369 -6.58 -12.00 4.52
N PHE A 370 -6.18 -13.25 4.36
CA PHE A 370 -6.10 -13.96 3.09
C PHE A 370 -6.76 -15.35 3.16
N GLY A 371 -7.25 -15.82 2.03
CA GLY A 371 -7.74 -17.17 1.83
C GLY A 371 -9.21 -17.25 1.45
N GLU A 372 -9.73 -18.46 1.32
CA GLU A 372 -11.17 -18.71 1.11
C GLU A 372 -11.90 -18.54 2.44
N ILE A 373 -12.74 -17.50 2.52
CA ILE A 373 -13.45 -17.07 3.73
C ILE A 373 -14.91 -17.52 3.76
N GLU A 374 -15.43 -17.87 2.62
CA GLU A 374 -16.70 -18.52 2.39
C GLU A 374 -16.57 -19.31 1.09
N ARG A 375 -17.32 -20.39 0.89
CA ARG A 375 -17.21 -21.22 -0.31
C ARG A 375 -17.32 -20.38 -1.60
N GLY A 376 -16.21 -20.26 -2.35
CA GLY A 376 -16.09 -19.45 -3.56
C GLY A 376 -15.94 -17.96 -3.33
N VAL A 377 -15.68 -17.49 -2.09
CA VAL A 377 -15.31 -16.12 -1.75
C VAL A 377 -13.92 -16.09 -1.14
N PHE A 378 -13.02 -15.39 -1.77
CA PHE A 378 -11.61 -15.31 -1.39
C PHE A 378 -11.27 -13.90 -0.92
N ALA A 379 -10.39 -13.76 0.04
CA ALA A 379 -9.90 -12.48 0.53
C ALA A 379 -8.43 -12.24 0.17
N ALA A 380 -8.10 -11.01 -0.20
CA ALA A 380 -6.75 -10.49 -0.38
C ALA A 380 -6.64 -9.11 0.31
N CYS A 381 -6.69 -9.12 1.64
CA CYS A 381 -6.82 -7.96 2.51
C CYS A 381 -5.73 -7.92 3.58
N GLY A 382 -5.69 -6.86 4.41
CA GLY A 382 -4.73 -6.74 5.50
C GLY A 382 -3.31 -6.45 5.00
N CYS A 383 -3.10 -5.27 4.40
CA CYS A 383 -1.83 -4.88 3.75
C CYS A 383 -0.63 -4.74 4.69
N ASN A 384 -0.83 -4.65 6.00
CA ASN A 384 0.21 -4.54 7.04
C ASN A 384 1.28 -3.46 6.76
N GLY A 385 0.86 -2.31 6.21
CA GLY A 385 1.74 -1.16 5.99
C GLY A 385 2.57 -1.19 4.69
N LEU A 386 2.75 -2.33 4.05
CA LEU A 386 3.46 -2.50 2.77
C LEU A 386 2.48 -2.74 1.61
N GLY A 387 1.48 -1.86 1.48
CA GLY A 387 0.34 -2.06 0.59
C GLY A 387 0.72 -2.35 -0.87
N ALA A 388 1.66 -1.61 -1.45
CA ALA A 388 2.05 -1.79 -2.85
C ALA A 388 2.66 -3.19 -3.10
N SER A 389 3.51 -3.69 -2.21
CA SER A 389 4.12 -5.02 -2.35
C SER A 389 3.17 -6.13 -1.87
N ASN A 390 2.76 -6.08 -0.60
CA ASN A 390 1.99 -7.17 0.01
C ASN A 390 0.60 -7.36 -0.60
N SER A 391 -0.10 -6.25 -0.92
CA SER A 391 -1.43 -6.38 -1.54
C SER A 391 -1.35 -6.87 -2.97
N THR A 392 -0.33 -6.46 -3.75
CA THR A 392 -0.09 -7.00 -5.09
C THR A 392 0.15 -8.50 -5.04
N ALA A 393 1.04 -8.96 -4.15
CA ALA A 393 1.32 -10.38 -3.97
C ALA A 393 0.08 -11.17 -3.52
N ALA A 394 -0.71 -10.59 -2.58
CA ALA A 394 -1.96 -11.21 -2.13
C ALA A 394 -2.99 -11.33 -3.26
N GLY A 395 -3.08 -10.33 -4.13
CA GLY A 395 -3.94 -10.37 -5.32
C GLY A 395 -3.54 -11.47 -6.30
N ILE A 396 -2.23 -11.59 -6.59
CA ILE A 396 -1.68 -12.66 -7.43
C ILE A 396 -2.03 -14.04 -6.83
N ALA A 397 -1.75 -14.25 -5.55
CA ALA A 397 -2.02 -15.53 -4.88
C ALA A 397 -3.53 -15.85 -4.80
N ALA A 398 -4.40 -14.83 -4.61
CA ALA A 398 -5.84 -15.03 -4.63
C ALA A 398 -6.36 -15.45 -6.01
N ALA A 399 -5.85 -14.84 -7.07
CA ALA A 399 -6.17 -15.22 -8.45
C ALA A 399 -5.77 -16.68 -8.75
N GLU A 400 -4.56 -17.07 -8.35
CA GLU A 400 -4.06 -18.44 -8.50
C GLU A 400 -4.94 -19.44 -7.74
N ARG A 401 -5.32 -19.11 -6.51
CA ARG A 401 -6.20 -19.98 -5.69
C ARG A 401 -7.61 -20.11 -6.28
N VAL A 402 -8.16 -19.03 -6.82
CA VAL A 402 -9.44 -19.02 -7.52
C VAL A 402 -9.43 -19.97 -8.73
N LEU A 403 -8.33 -19.99 -9.48
CA LEU A 403 -8.17 -20.83 -10.66
C LEU A 403 -7.62 -22.24 -10.36
N GLY A 404 -7.29 -22.55 -9.09
CA GLY A 404 -6.66 -23.81 -8.71
C GLY A 404 -5.21 -23.96 -9.17
N HIS A 405 -4.57 -22.84 -9.55
CA HIS A 405 -3.14 -22.82 -9.96
C HIS A 405 -2.25 -22.90 -8.73
N GLN A 406 -1.15 -23.69 -8.84
CA GLN A 406 -0.17 -23.84 -7.78
C GLN A 406 1.12 -23.11 -8.13
N SER A 407 1.57 -22.21 -7.23
CA SER A 407 2.85 -21.51 -7.34
C SER A 407 3.59 -21.54 -6.02
N GLU A 408 4.85 -21.13 -6.03
CA GLU A 408 5.61 -20.95 -4.79
C GLU A 408 4.99 -19.86 -3.91
N LEU A 409 4.56 -18.74 -4.50
CA LEU A 409 3.84 -17.66 -3.82
C LEU A 409 2.55 -18.18 -3.17
N GLY A 410 1.74 -18.94 -3.90
CA GLY A 410 0.52 -19.55 -3.38
C GLY A 410 0.78 -20.51 -2.20
N ARG A 411 1.90 -21.27 -2.23
CA ARG A 411 2.32 -22.12 -1.11
C ARG A 411 2.71 -21.31 0.12
N VAL A 412 3.41 -20.17 -0.05
CA VAL A 412 3.73 -19.27 1.09
C VAL A 412 2.44 -18.78 1.72
N PHE A 413 1.50 -18.24 0.95
CA PHE A 413 0.21 -17.77 1.47
C PHE A 413 -0.61 -18.88 2.15
N SER A 414 -0.51 -20.11 1.69
CA SER A 414 -1.24 -21.25 2.29
C SER A 414 -0.68 -21.70 3.65
N ARG A 415 0.57 -21.32 3.97
CA ARG A 415 1.22 -21.62 5.26
C ARG A 415 1.07 -20.49 6.26
N LEU A 416 0.62 -19.29 5.83
CA LEU A 416 0.44 -18.17 6.74
C LEU A 416 -0.69 -18.46 7.74
N ALA A 417 -0.46 -18.08 8.99
CA ALA A 417 -1.48 -18.15 10.01
C ALA A 417 -2.64 -17.20 9.70
N GLU A 418 -3.80 -17.41 10.30
CA GLU A 418 -4.91 -16.46 10.23
C GLU A 418 -4.64 -15.22 11.10
N PRO A 419 -5.26 -14.06 10.75
CA PRO A 419 -5.29 -12.90 11.62
C PRO A 419 -5.88 -13.23 12.98
N VAL A 420 -5.12 -12.97 14.06
CA VAL A 420 -5.59 -13.23 15.43
C VAL A 420 -6.59 -12.17 15.88
N SER A 421 -7.49 -12.57 16.77
CA SER A 421 -8.49 -11.68 17.34
C SER A 421 -7.84 -10.57 18.17
N LEU A 422 -8.40 -9.38 18.07
CA LEU A 422 -8.06 -8.22 18.90
C LEU A 422 -8.80 -8.31 20.23
N PRO A 423 -8.25 -7.73 21.31
CA PRO A 423 -8.99 -7.56 22.56
C PRO A 423 -10.33 -6.83 22.31
N PRO A 424 -11.35 -7.04 23.17
CA PRO A 424 -12.59 -6.30 23.05
C PRO A 424 -12.38 -4.77 23.16
N ARG A 425 -13.26 -3.98 22.53
CA ARG A 425 -13.33 -2.54 22.82
C ARG A 425 -13.85 -2.32 24.27
N PRO A 426 -13.28 -1.36 25.06
CA PRO A 426 -12.37 -0.28 24.62
C PRO A 426 -10.87 -0.65 24.66
N LEU A 427 -10.47 -1.82 25.13
CA LEU A 427 -9.04 -2.20 25.32
C LEU A 427 -8.23 -2.06 24.04
N THR A 428 -8.75 -2.54 22.91
CA THR A 428 -8.09 -2.36 21.60
C THR A 428 -7.87 -0.88 21.28
N THR A 429 -8.86 -0.01 21.55
CA THR A 429 -8.74 1.42 21.24
C THR A 429 -7.66 2.09 22.08
N ILE A 430 -7.63 1.79 23.38
CA ILE A 430 -6.62 2.34 24.30
C ILE A 430 -5.24 1.79 23.91
N GLY A 431 -5.11 0.46 23.77
CA GLY A 431 -3.85 -0.19 23.44
C GLY A 431 -3.27 0.29 22.11
N ALA A 432 -4.08 0.37 21.05
CA ALA A 432 -3.62 0.86 19.75
C ALA A 432 -3.16 2.33 19.82
N ARG A 433 -3.90 3.21 20.50
CA ARG A 433 -3.52 4.63 20.65
C ARG A 433 -2.22 4.78 21.45
N VAL A 434 -2.11 4.09 22.57
CA VAL A 434 -0.91 4.14 23.42
C VAL A 434 0.29 3.57 22.66
N HIS A 435 0.12 2.44 21.97
CA HIS A 435 1.20 1.82 21.17
C HIS A 435 1.69 2.76 20.05
N LEU A 436 0.77 3.34 19.27
CA LEU A 436 1.12 4.28 18.22
C LEU A 436 1.84 5.52 18.78
N ALA A 437 1.31 6.11 19.86
CA ALA A 437 1.93 7.28 20.51
C ALA A 437 3.32 6.97 21.05
N TYR A 438 3.50 5.81 21.69
CA TYR A 438 4.80 5.36 22.20
C TYR A 438 5.83 5.17 21.08
N ARG A 439 5.44 4.49 19.98
CA ARG A 439 6.32 4.25 18.83
C ARG A 439 6.70 5.56 18.12
N GLU A 440 5.76 6.50 17.97
CA GLU A 440 6.05 7.82 17.42
C GLU A 440 6.98 8.64 18.34
N TRP A 441 6.76 8.59 19.66
CA TRP A 441 7.63 9.24 20.62
C TRP A 441 9.05 8.65 20.56
N ARG A 442 9.16 7.32 20.49
CA ARG A 442 10.45 6.64 20.36
C ARG A 442 11.16 6.97 19.05
N ALA A 443 10.43 7.09 17.95
CA ALA A 443 11.00 7.51 16.68
C ALA A 443 11.58 8.95 16.73
N GLY A 444 11.08 9.81 17.61
CA GLY A 444 11.63 11.15 17.86
C GLY A 444 11.80 11.99 16.60
N ALA A 445 13.05 12.34 16.30
CA ALA A 445 13.42 13.16 15.15
C ALA A 445 13.37 12.40 13.80
N GLU A 446 13.41 11.09 13.85
CA GLU A 446 13.41 10.19 12.66
C GLU A 446 12.30 10.50 11.65
#